data_770165f9362fc3810364c42ada6e6507
#
_entry.id   770165f9362fc3810364c42ada6e6507
#
_cell.length_a   1.000
_cell.length_b   1.000
_cell.length_c   1.000
_cell.angle_alpha   90.00
_cell.angle_beta   90.00
_cell.angle_gamma   90.00
#
_symmetry.space_group_name_H-M   'P 1'
#
loop_
_entity.id
_entity.type
_entity.pdbx_description
1 polymer ?
#
loop_
_entity_poly.entity_id
_entity_poly.type
_entity_poly.pdbx_seq_one_letter_code
_entity_poly.pdbx_strand_id
1 'polypeptide(L)'
;MIGYQPSELMKTLQTVFALLLASGVASAQQYVISTVAGIPGVQAYFGDGGLATSAELDKPTQVTVDSKGNFYFVDYYTFVVRMVTASTGNIITISGNGTFGWVDGSETTSTSTGTTTVGAGVSEIGYVKGLAVDGSGNVYIGDTANCRIRKVDTMQNTTTIAGNGTCAYAGDGNAATAAELFFPAGVAVDKSGNVYEAEYGSSTVRKIDTSGKITTVAGTGSWGFSGDGGPASKAALADPVSLAVDASGNIFIGDTGNLNIREITTDGNIHTVASNVSADSLAIDASGNIYFVDGVTPFVYEVLASGSVITIAGNGSTGQGGDGGQSTLALLDHPGGVAVGPNGTVYVADTNNEVIRLLTPVPNSVGAVNNAASGVGGAIAPGEIVAVFGQGIGPAKLASGTVSNGVLGSQIAGAPRIFFNATPAPLLYTSSGLAGAIVPYEITGMSTANIVLLNPDGTTSATTVVPVASAAPGIFTSNMTGTGPAAAINQNGTVNGASNPAHIGGYVSLYITGAGQTIPPLADGQLATAAAITQLPVTVTIGGITAPVTYAGAAPTLVSGLIQVNVQVPAGVTVGNAVPVAVSVGGIPAQTGVTLAVAN
;
A
#
# COMPACT_ATOMS: atom_id res chain seq x y z
N MET A 1 24.98 -40.53 12.90
CA MET A 1 24.37 -39.60 11.93
C MET A 1 23.03 -40.20 11.52
N ILE A 2 21.93 -39.70 12.10
CA ILE A 2 20.57 -40.14 11.75
C ILE A 2 20.17 -39.25 10.56
N GLY A 3 19.98 -39.90 9.40
CA GLY A 3 19.56 -39.22 8.16
C GLY A 3 18.13 -38.66 8.32
N TYR A 4 18.05 -37.38 8.50
CA TYR A 4 16.79 -36.63 8.60
C TYR A 4 16.39 -36.11 7.22
N GLN A 5 15.13 -36.34 6.79
CA GLN A 5 14.56 -35.74 5.59
C GLN A 5 14.12 -34.30 5.89
N PRO A 6 14.75 -33.26 5.33
CA PRO A 6 14.50 -31.86 5.68
C PRO A 6 13.12 -31.32 5.25
N SER A 7 12.38 -32.07 4.40
CA SER A 7 11.18 -31.55 3.73
C SER A 7 9.95 -31.33 4.60
N GLU A 8 9.73 -32.13 5.63
CA GLU A 8 8.55 -32.04 6.50
C GLU A 8 8.73 -30.99 7.61
N LEU A 9 9.93 -30.87 8.18
CA LEU A 9 10.25 -29.83 9.17
C LEU A 9 10.25 -28.43 8.53
N MET A 10 10.76 -28.31 7.30
CA MET A 10 10.68 -27.05 6.52
C MET A 10 9.23 -26.67 6.24
N LYS A 11 8.38 -27.62 5.88
CA LYS A 11 6.95 -27.37 5.68
C LYS A 11 6.25 -27.00 6.99
N THR A 12 6.59 -27.65 8.11
CA THR A 12 6.01 -27.36 9.43
C THR A 12 6.49 -26.00 9.94
N LEU A 13 7.77 -25.66 9.81
CA LEU A 13 8.30 -24.34 10.18
C LEU A 13 7.83 -23.24 9.22
N GLN A 14 7.75 -23.50 7.90
CA GLN A 14 7.11 -22.59 6.95
C GLN A 14 5.61 -22.42 7.23
N THR A 15 4.93 -23.49 7.65
CA THR A 15 3.53 -23.42 8.10
C THR A 15 3.41 -22.72 9.45
N VAL A 16 4.33 -22.94 10.39
CA VAL A 16 4.43 -22.21 11.67
C VAL A 16 4.74 -20.74 11.43
N PHE A 17 5.66 -20.38 10.52
CA PHE A 17 5.90 -19.01 10.12
C PHE A 17 4.73 -18.42 9.30
N ALA A 18 4.05 -19.19 8.49
CA ALA A 18 2.86 -18.73 7.75
C ALA A 18 1.63 -18.52 8.65
N LEU A 19 1.47 -19.28 9.74
CA LEU A 19 0.36 -19.12 10.68
C LEU A 19 0.58 -17.99 11.71
N LEU A 20 1.82 -17.55 12.00
CA LEU A 20 2.09 -16.30 12.72
C LEU A 20 1.43 -15.08 12.03
N LEU A 21 0.94 -15.27 10.83
CA LEU A 21 0.39 -14.28 9.91
C LEU A 21 -1.15 -14.19 9.92
N ALA A 22 -1.85 -15.16 10.51
CA ALA A 22 -3.30 -15.22 10.45
C ALA A 22 -4.02 -14.27 11.42
N SER A 23 -3.30 -13.56 12.31
CA SER A 23 -3.88 -12.58 13.25
C SER A 23 -3.49 -11.13 12.99
N GLY A 24 -2.62 -10.87 12.01
CA GLY A 24 -2.30 -9.53 11.54
C GLY A 24 -3.27 -9.11 10.45
N VAL A 25 -4.25 -8.28 10.76
CA VAL A 25 -5.01 -7.55 9.74
C VAL A 25 -3.98 -6.79 8.91
N ALA A 26 -3.88 -7.07 7.61
CA ALA A 26 -3.06 -6.28 6.69
C ALA A 26 -3.52 -4.82 6.81
N SER A 27 -2.73 -3.98 7.44
CA SER A 27 -3.06 -2.58 7.57
C SER A 27 -2.58 -1.89 6.28
N ALA A 28 -3.53 -1.34 5.52
CA ALA A 28 -3.26 -0.42 4.42
C ALA A 28 -2.37 0.74 4.88
N GLN A 29 -1.74 1.46 3.94
CA GLN A 29 -1.14 2.76 4.22
C GLN A 29 -2.14 3.59 5.03
N GLN A 30 -1.74 4.07 6.21
CA GLN A 30 -2.59 4.92 7.01
C GLN A 30 -2.46 6.36 6.55
N TYR A 31 -3.58 7.09 6.58
CA TYR A 31 -3.64 8.49 6.21
C TYR A 31 -4.26 9.31 7.34
N VAL A 32 -3.79 10.53 7.49
CA VAL A 32 -4.49 11.61 8.21
C VAL A 32 -5.25 12.41 7.17
N ILE A 33 -6.51 12.74 7.47
CA ILE A 33 -7.38 13.52 6.59
C ILE A 33 -7.48 14.98 7.04
N SER A 34 -7.56 15.91 6.09
CA SER A 34 -7.78 17.33 6.34
C SER A 34 -8.56 17.99 5.20
N THR A 35 -9.30 19.06 5.49
CA THR A 35 -9.94 19.90 4.46
C THR A 35 -8.92 20.90 3.90
N VAL A 36 -8.80 20.97 2.57
CA VAL A 36 -7.83 21.85 1.87
C VAL A 36 -8.48 22.88 0.94
N ALA A 37 -9.77 22.73 0.64
CA ALA A 37 -10.59 23.75 -0.02
C ALA A 37 -12.06 23.59 0.36
N GLY A 38 -12.80 24.69 0.36
CA GLY A 38 -14.21 24.74 0.69
C GLY A 38 -14.50 24.95 2.18
N ILE A 39 -15.69 25.48 2.47
CA ILE A 39 -16.26 25.57 3.82
C ILE A 39 -17.29 24.45 3.95
N PRO A 40 -17.11 23.49 4.88
CA PRO A 40 -17.99 22.33 4.98
C PRO A 40 -19.47 22.69 5.09
N GLY A 41 -20.29 22.15 4.18
CA GLY A 41 -21.75 22.34 4.16
C GLY A 41 -22.22 23.71 3.69
N VAL A 42 -21.34 24.55 3.14
CA VAL A 42 -21.70 25.84 2.54
C VAL A 42 -21.67 25.71 1.02
N GLN A 43 -22.85 25.59 0.44
CA GLN A 43 -23.03 25.43 -1.01
C GLN A 43 -23.19 26.82 -1.66
N ALA A 44 -22.11 27.30 -2.32
CA ALA A 44 -22.10 28.55 -3.08
C ALA A 44 -20.83 28.66 -3.93
N TYR A 45 -20.69 29.75 -4.68
CA TYR A 45 -19.51 30.06 -5.49
C TYR A 45 -18.92 31.41 -5.04
N PHE A 46 -17.83 31.35 -4.26
CA PHE A 46 -17.14 32.54 -3.77
C PHE A 46 -15.67 32.23 -3.42
N GLY A 47 -14.86 33.28 -3.29
CA GLY A 47 -13.54 33.22 -2.66
C GLY A 47 -12.34 33.21 -3.60
N ASP A 48 -12.51 33.40 -4.91
CA ASP A 48 -11.40 33.52 -5.86
C ASP A 48 -10.43 34.64 -5.46
N GLY A 49 -9.11 34.34 -5.56
CA GLY A 49 -8.02 35.21 -5.12
C GLY A 49 -7.67 35.09 -3.64
N GLY A 50 -8.52 34.46 -2.82
CA GLY A 50 -8.31 34.22 -1.39
C GLY A 50 -7.85 32.78 -1.08
N LEU A 51 -7.79 32.47 0.23
CA LEU A 51 -7.46 31.11 0.69
C LEU A 51 -8.56 30.11 0.31
N ALA A 52 -8.18 28.97 -0.24
CA ALA A 52 -9.10 27.92 -0.67
C ALA A 52 -9.96 27.37 0.48
N THR A 53 -9.44 27.32 1.70
CA THR A 53 -10.18 26.89 2.91
C THR A 53 -11.23 27.90 3.39
N SER A 54 -11.25 29.10 2.81
CA SER A 54 -12.26 30.13 3.07
C SER A 54 -13.17 30.36 1.85
N ALA A 55 -13.01 29.58 0.79
CA ALA A 55 -13.84 29.65 -0.40
C ALA A 55 -15.13 28.83 -0.20
N GLU A 56 -16.17 29.21 -0.92
CA GLU A 56 -17.42 28.47 -0.99
C GLU A 56 -17.45 27.68 -2.31
N LEU A 57 -17.82 26.42 -2.25
CA LEU A 57 -17.86 25.50 -3.39
C LEU A 57 -19.29 24.98 -3.62
N ASP A 58 -19.62 24.59 -4.86
CA ASP A 58 -20.93 24.03 -5.20
C ASP A 58 -20.78 22.67 -5.89
N LYS A 59 -20.85 21.62 -5.08
CA LYS A 59 -20.70 20.23 -5.52
C LYS A 59 -19.36 19.98 -6.24
N PRO A 60 -18.22 20.15 -5.56
CA PRO A 60 -16.93 19.85 -6.18
C PRO A 60 -16.88 18.38 -6.59
N THR A 61 -16.52 18.14 -7.84
CA THR A 61 -16.31 16.80 -8.41
C THR A 61 -14.97 16.76 -9.10
N GLN A 62 -14.59 15.61 -9.63
CA GLN A 62 -13.37 15.43 -10.43
C GLN A 62 -12.19 16.29 -9.97
N VAL A 63 -11.21 15.70 -9.40
CA VAL A 63 -9.99 16.38 -8.98
C VAL A 63 -8.78 15.84 -9.74
N THR A 64 -7.82 16.70 -10.07
CA THR A 64 -6.50 16.31 -10.59
C THR A 64 -5.42 17.17 -9.96
N VAL A 65 -4.16 16.70 -9.99
CA VAL A 65 -3.05 17.35 -9.29
C VAL A 65 -1.81 17.34 -10.17
N ASP A 66 -1.09 18.46 -10.22
CA ASP A 66 0.18 18.56 -10.95
C ASP A 66 1.39 18.14 -10.08
N SER A 67 2.55 18.01 -10.70
CA SER A 67 3.80 17.62 -10.02
C SER A 67 4.30 18.62 -8.97
N LYS A 68 3.74 19.84 -8.94
CA LYS A 68 4.05 20.89 -7.95
C LYS A 68 3.08 20.83 -6.76
N GLY A 69 2.05 19.98 -6.83
CA GLY A 69 0.99 19.86 -5.82
C GLY A 69 -0.14 20.88 -5.99
N ASN A 70 -0.17 21.67 -7.09
CA ASN A 70 -1.36 22.45 -7.39
C ASN A 70 -2.47 21.47 -7.77
N PHE A 71 -3.64 21.66 -7.23
CA PHE A 71 -4.77 20.80 -7.54
C PHE A 71 -5.89 21.58 -8.22
N TYR A 72 -6.58 20.86 -9.11
CA TYR A 72 -7.63 21.38 -9.96
C TYR A 72 -8.87 20.55 -9.75
N PHE A 73 -10.03 21.17 -9.72
CA PHE A 73 -11.29 20.45 -9.56
C PHE A 73 -12.43 21.15 -10.29
N VAL A 74 -13.47 20.40 -10.59
CA VAL A 74 -14.71 20.90 -11.16
C VAL A 74 -15.61 21.39 -10.03
N ASP A 75 -16.04 22.63 -10.08
CA ASP A 75 -17.12 23.18 -9.26
C ASP A 75 -18.42 23.03 -10.07
N TYR A 76 -19.13 21.92 -9.81
CA TYR A 76 -19.99 21.28 -10.82
C TYR A 76 -21.23 22.10 -11.22
N TYR A 77 -21.96 22.64 -10.24
CA TYR A 77 -23.18 23.41 -10.55
C TYR A 77 -22.89 24.88 -10.90
N THR A 78 -21.67 25.31 -10.71
CA THR A 78 -21.23 26.64 -11.12
C THR A 78 -20.60 26.67 -12.51
N PHE A 79 -20.45 25.51 -13.17
CA PHE A 79 -19.86 25.37 -14.49
C PHE A 79 -18.48 26.03 -14.61
N VAL A 80 -17.61 25.79 -13.63
CA VAL A 80 -16.24 26.29 -13.63
C VAL A 80 -15.24 25.20 -13.25
N VAL A 81 -14.00 25.37 -13.69
CA VAL A 81 -12.85 24.63 -13.19
C VAL A 81 -12.01 25.57 -12.34
N ARG A 82 -11.72 25.14 -11.10
CA ARG A 82 -10.93 25.93 -10.17
C ARG A 82 -9.58 25.28 -9.93
N MET A 83 -8.58 26.10 -9.60
CA MET A 83 -7.23 25.69 -9.25
C MET A 83 -6.88 26.23 -7.87
N VAL A 84 -6.24 25.41 -7.05
CA VAL A 84 -5.61 25.83 -5.80
C VAL A 84 -4.09 25.72 -5.96
N THR A 85 -3.40 26.83 -5.74
CA THR A 85 -1.94 26.90 -5.81
C THR A 85 -1.32 26.35 -4.52
N ALA A 86 -0.54 25.27 -4.61
CA ALA A 86 0.05 24.59 -3.45
C ALA A 86 0.93 25.51 -2.57
N SER A 87 1.69 26.42 -3.18
CA SER A 87 2.63 27.30 -2.46
C SER A 87 1.95 28.41 -1.65
N THR A 88 0.73 28.82 -2.03
CA THR A 88 0.00 29.93 -1.37
C THR A 88 -1.29 29.48 -0.70
N GLY A 89 -1.86 28.35 -1.12
CA GLY A 89 -3.20 27.91 -0.73
C GLY A 89 -4.33 28.73 -1.34
N ASN A 90 -4.03 29.64 -2.28
CA ASN A 90 -5.04 30.49 -2.90
C ASN A 90 -5.77 29.75 -4.02
N ILE A 91 -7.06 30.04 -4.15
CA ILE A 91 -7.95 29.49 -5.17
C ILE A 91 -8.26 30.53 -6.25
N ILE A 92 -8.34 30.06 -7.48
CA ILE A 92 -8.78 30.87 -8.64
C ILE A 92 -9.60 30.01 -9.59
N THR A 93 -10.50 30.63 -10.34
CA THR A 93 -11.16 30.01 -11.49
C THR A 93 -10.23 30.09 -12.71
N ILE A 94 -10.06 28.97 -13.42
CA ILE A 94 -9.18 28.87 -14.60
C ILE A 94 -9.95 28.62 -15.91
N SER A 95 -11.21 28.19 -15.83
CA SER A 95 -12.09 27.98 -17.01
C SER A 95 -13.54 28.00 -16.57
N GLY A 96 -14.41 28.51 -17.43
CA GLY A 96 -15.82 28.68 -17.16
C GLY A 96 -16.18 30.04 -16.57
N ASN A 97 -17.36 30.56 -16.92
CA ASN A 97 -17.84 31.87 -16.47
C ASN A 97 -19.13 31.77 -15.65
N GLY A 98 -19.50 30.56 -15.24
CA GLY A 98 -20.77 30.31 -14.53
C GLY A 98 -21.97 30.12 -15.46
N THR A 99 -21.76 30.18 -16.77
CA THR A 99 -22.81 29.95 -17.76
C THR A 99 -22.60 28.59 -18.44
N PHE A 100 -23.68 27.81 -18.50
CA PHE A 100 -23.68 26.57 -19.27
C PHE A 100 -23.52 26.87 -20.76
N GLY A 101 -22.45 26.34 -21.40
CA GLY A 101 -22.19 26.58 -22.81
C GLY A 101 -20.86 25.93 -23.25
N TRP A 102 -20.34 26.39 -24.40
CA TRP A 102 -19.13 25.79 -24.98
C TRP A 102 -18.20 26.82 -25.67
N VAL A 103 -18.26 28.08 -25.31
CA VAL A 103 -17.44 29.13 -25.91
C VAL A 103 -15.98 28.94 -25.51
N ASP A 104 -15.08 28.94 -26.50
CA ASP A 104 -13.62 29.02 -26.28
C ASP A 104 -13.24 30.46 -25.91
N GLY A 105 -12.28 30.63 -25.01
CA GLY A 105 -11.85 31.95 -24.58
C GLY A 105 -10.69 31.94 -23.60
N SER A 106 -10.30 33.12 -23.16
CA SER A 106 -9.26 33.31 -22.14
C SER A 106 -9.83 33.94 -20.90
N GLU A 107 -9.38 33.48 -19.72
CA GLU A 107 -9.64 34.10 -18.45
C GLU A 107 -8.78 35.38 -18.36
N THR A 108 -9.38 36.56 -18.49
CA THR A 108 -8.64 37.84 -18.40
C THR A 108 -8.67 38.36 -16.99
N THR A 109 -7.49 38.58 -16.40
CA THR A 109 -7.35 39.41 -15.21
C THR A 109 -7.51 40.88 -15.62
N SER A 110 -8.65 41.50 -15.34
CA SER A 110 -8.84 42.93 -15.51
C SER A 110 -8.26 43.67 -14.30
N THR A 111 -7.11 44.35 -14.47
CA THR A 111 -6.60 45.31 -13.50
C THR A 111 -7.18 46.69 -13.78
N SER A 112 -8.31 47.00 -13.18
CA SER A 112 -8.83 48.36 -13.11
C SER A 112 -8.80 48.80 -11.66
N THR A 113 -7.87 49.73 -11.36
CA THR A 113 -7.78 50.45 -10.08
C THR A 113 -7.50 49.62 -8.82
N GLY A 114 -6.36 48.88 -8.79
CA GLY A 114 -5.77 48.42 -7.52
C GLY A 114 -6.48 47.28 -6.77
N THR A 115 -7.53 46.75 -7.31
CA THR A 115 -8.16 45.50 -6.85
C THR A 115 -8.06 44.50 -7.99
N THR A 116 -7.35 43.38 -7.78
CA THR A 116 -7.32 42.27 -8.71
C THR A 116 -8.68 41.56 -8.60
N THR A 117 -9.66 41.96 -9.39
CA THR A 117 -10.83 41.13 -9.62
C THR A 117 -10.44 40.13 -10.69
N VAL A 118 -10.31 38.85 -10.29
CA VAL A 118 -10.31 37.74 -11.24
C VAL A 118 -11.73 37.73 -11.82
N GLY A 119 -11.88 38.33 -12.99
CA GLY A 119 -13.17 38.34 -13.68
C GLY A 119 -13.46 36.94 -14.22
N ALA A 120 -14.72 36.49 -14.14
CA ALA A 120 -15.18 35.34 -14.90
C ALA A 120 -14.84 35.57 -16.36
N GLY A 121 -14.07 34.64 -16.96
CA GLY A 121 -13.62 34.77 -18.34
C GLY A 121 -14.74 34.62 -19.36
N VAL A 122 -14.35 34.64 -20.63
CA VAL A 122 -15.31 34.48 -21.72
C VAL A 122 -15.56 33.00 -22.10
N SER A 123 -14.79 32.05 -21.51
CA SER A 123 -15.01 30.64 -21.76
C SER A 123 -16.30 30.12 -21.11
N GLU A 124 -16.98 29.22 -21.77
CA GLU A 124 -18.17 28.52 -21.25
C GLU A 124 -17.90 27.03 -21.28
N ILE A 125 -18.29 26.32 -20.22
CA ILE A 125 -18.25 24.85 -20.12
C ILE A 125 -19.60 24.33 -19.64
N GLY A 126 -19.86 23.05 -19.89
CA GLY A 126 -21.06 22.37 -19.44
C GLY A 126 -20.81 21.47 -18.22
N TYR A 127 -21.58 20.41 -18.13
CA TYR A 127 -21.34 19.38 -17.12
C TYR A 127 -20.08 18.60 -17.46
N VAL A 128 -19.08 18.71 -16.61
CA VAL A 128 -17.76 18.10 -16.76
C VAL A 128 -17.70 16.81 -15.95
N LYS A 129 -17.24 15.73 -16.59
CA LYS A 129 -17.04 14.42 -15.94
C LYS A 129 -15.59 13.93 -15.98
N GLY A 130 -14.67 14.66 -16.60
CA GLY A 130 -13.27 14.27 -16.67
C GLY A 130 -12.34 15.46 -16.54
N LEU A 131 -11.24 15.26 -15.80
CA LEU A 131 -10.23 16.28 -15.60
C LEU A 131 -8.84 15.63 -15.54
N ALA A 132 -7.89 16.16 -16.29
CA ALA A 132 -6.49 15.73 -16.28
C ALA A 132 -5.55 16.92 -16.40
N VAL A 133 -4.32 16.81 -15.89
CA VAL A 133 -3.28 17.82 -16.03
C VAL A 133 -2.01 17.19 -16.60
N ASP A 134 -1.37 17.87 -17.58
CA ASP A 134 -0.10 17.40 -18.12
C ASP A 134 1.11 17.91 -17.32
N GLY A 135 2.31 17.40 -17.64
CA GLY A 135 3.56 17.81 -16.97
C GLY A 135 3.95 19.26 -17.16
N SER A 136 3.29 19.98 -18.08
CA SER A 136 3.49 21.43 -18.33
C SER A 136 2.49 22.28 -17.54
N GLY A 137 1.45 21.68 -16.97
CA GLY A 137 0.38 22.37 -16.25
C GLY A 137 -0.81 22.78 -17.12
N ASN A 138 -0.95 22.23 -18.33
CA ASN A 138 -2.19 22.38 -19.09
C ASN A 138 -3.24 21.43 -18.55
N VAL A 139 -4.48 21.89 -18.43
CA VAL A 139 -5.62 21.12 -17.91
C VAL A 139 -6.50 20.69 -19.07
N TYR A 140 -6.89 19.41 -19.07
CA TYR A 140 -7.77 18.81 -20.08
C TYR A 140 -9.11 18.50 -19.43
N ILE A 141 -10.21 18.84 -20.09
CA ILE A 141 -11.57 18.82 -19.56
C ILE A 141 -12.43 17.96 -20.47
N GLY A 142 -13.05 16.93 -19.93
CA GLY A 142 -14.14 16.18 -20.56
C GLY A 142 -15.44 16.96 -20.40
N ASP A 143 -15.72 17.84 -21.36
CA ASP A 143 -16.92 18.69 -21.42
C ASP A 143 -18.08 17.88 -21.97
N THR A 144 -18.59 16.98 -21.13
CA THR A 144 -19.49 15.86 -21.47
C THR A 144 -20.78 16.34 -22.13
N ALA A 145 -21.43 17.35 -21.53
CA ALA A 145 -22.71 17.83 -22.04
C ALA A 145 -22.57 18.58 -23.36
N ASN A 146 -21.38 19.10 -23.65
CA ASN A 146 -21.08 19.79 -24.92
C ASN A 146 -20.42 18.88 -25.96
N CYS A 147 -20.22 17.58 -25.64
CA CYS A 147 -19.61 16.60 -26.55
C CYS A 147 -18.26 17.08 -27.11
N ARG A 148 -17.39 17.59 -26.19
CA ARG A 148 -16.06 18.15 -26.50
C ARG A 148 -15.01 17.75 -25.48
N ILE A 149 -13.77 17.76 -25.93
CA ILE A 149 -12.60 17.81 -25.03
C ILE A 149 -11.99 19.19 -25.14
N ARG A 150 -11.83 19.86 -23.98
CA ARG A 150 -11.26 21.21 -23.89
C ARG A 150 -9.87 21.14 -23.28
N LYS A 151 -9.03 22.11 -23.63
CA LYS A 151 -7.71 22.32 -23.04
C LYS A 151 -7.63 23.72 -22.51
N VAL A 152 -7.21 23.88 -21.25
CA VAL A 152 -6.83 25.14 -20.62
C VAL A 152 -5.31 25.20 -20.58
N ASP A 153 -4.72 26.16 -21.24
CA ASP A 153 -3.26 26.34 -21.19
C ASP A 153 -2.80 27.07 -19.91
N THR A 154 -1.50 27.17 -19.71
CA THR A 154 -0.91 27.85 -18.52
C THR A 154 -1.16 29.37 -18.48
N MET A 155 -1.66 29.96 -19.55
CA MET A 155 -2.14 31.35 -19.61
C MET A 155 -3.66 31.43 -19.44
N GLN A 156 -4.31 30.31 -19.07
CA GLN A 156 -5.74 30.19 -18.85
C GLN A 156 -6.59 30.42 -20.14
N ASN A 157 -6.03 30.11 -21.32
CA ASN A 157 -6.83 30.07 -22.53
C ASN A 157 -7.50 28.72 -22.66
N THR A 158 -8.82 28.71 -22.75
CA THR A 158 -9.63 27.50 -23.01
C THR A 158 -9.84 27.34 -24.52
N THR A 159 -9.49 26.17 -25.04
CA THR A 159 -9.63 25.82 -26.46
C THR A 159 -10.24 24.42 -26.62
N THR A 160 -11.06 24.23 -27.65
CA THR A 160 -11.56 22.90 -28.04
C THR A 160 -10.49 22.14 -28.81
N ILE A 161 -10.10 20.95 -28.33
CA ILE A 161 -9.09 20.09 -28.98
C ILE A 161 -9.70 18.84 -29.64
N ALA A 162 -10.92 18.46 -29.25
CA ALA A 162 -11.68 17.39 -29.91
C ALA A 162 -13.19 17.61 -29.77
N GLY A 163 -13.96 17.06 -30.69
CA GLY A 163 -15.41 17.16 -30.74
C GLY A 163 -15.90 18.40 -31.47
N ASN A 164 -16.87 18.19 -32.37
CA ASN A 164 -17.54 19.26 -33.14
C ASN A 164 -18.84 19.73 -32.46
N GLY A 165 -19.23 19.09 -31.35
CA GLY A 165 -20.45 19.37 -30.57
C GLY A 165 -21.63 18.49 -30.94
N THR A 166 -21.50 17.63 -31.93
CA THR A 166 -22.51 16.59 -32.20
C THR A 166 -22.24 15.43 -31.23
N CYS A 167 -23.24 15.08 -30.44
CA CYS A 167 -23.15 13.96 -29.47
C CYS A 167 -23.45 12.64 -30.20
N ALA A 168 -22.45 12.12 -30.90
CA ALA A 168 -22.50 10.86 -31.64
C ALA A 168 -21.07 10.31 -31.76
N TYR A 169 -20.92 9.12 -32.29
CA TYR A 169 -19.61 8.47 -32.45
C TYR A 169 -19.21 8.43 -33.93
N ALA A 170 -18.26 9.30 -34.32
CA ALA A 170 -17.70 9.30 -35.68
C ALA A 170 -16.32 10.00 -35.71
N GLY A 171 -15.64 9.87 -36.88
CA GLY A 171 -14.49 10.69 -37.21
C GLY A 171 -13.13 10.07 -36.94
N ASP A 172 -13.02 8.80 -36.59
CA ASP A 172 -11.74 8.10 -36.43
C ASP A 172 -10.82 8.24 -37.63
N GLY A 173 -9.55 8.46 -37.37
CA GLY A 173 -8.54 8.63 -38.41
C GLY A 173 -8.41 10.06 -38.95
N ASN A 174 -9.29 10.99 -38.56
CA ASN A 174 -9.32 12.39 -39.00
C ASN A 174 -8.90 13.36 -37.86
N ALA A 175 -9.02 14.66 -38.14
CA ALA A 175 -8.79 15.71 -37.15
C ALA A 175 -9.81 15.57 -35.99
N ALA A 176 -9.30 15.58 -34.75
CA ALA A 176 -10.12 15.39 -33.55
C ALA A 176 -11.20 16.47 -33.41
N THR A 177 -10.93 17.71 -33.81
CA THR A 177 -11.89 18.82 -33.76
C THR A 177 -13.06 18.68 -34.74
N ALA A 178 -12.94 17.78 -35.75
CA ALA A 178 -14.02 17.45 -36.69
C ALA A 178 -14.78 16.18 -36.29
N ALA A 179 -14.31 15.45 -35.28
CA ALA A 179 -14.94 14.22 -34.81
C ALA A 179 -16.25 14.51 -34.07
N GLU A 180 -17.12 13.52 -34.02
CA GLU A 180 -18.28 13.49 -33.14
C GLU A 180 -17.93 12.64 -31.93
N LEU A 181 -18.17 13.18 -30.71
CA LEU A 181 -17.90 12.51 -29.46
C LEU A 181 -19.21 12.21 -28.73
N PHE A 182 -19.36 10.97 -28.24
CA PHE A 182 -20.62 10.57 -27.64
C PHE A 182 -20.54 10.56 -26.12
N PHE A 183 -20.77 11.72 -25.53
CA PHE A 183 -20.68 11.98 -24.09
C PHE A 183 -19.28 11.63 -23.54
N PRO A 184 -18.22 12.35 -23.94
CA PRO A 184 -16.89 12.16 -23.41
C PRO A 184 -16.88 12.44 -21.91
N ALA A 185 -16.38 11.49 -21.12
CA ALA A 185 -16.35 11.57 -19.66
C ALA A 185 -14.92 11.60 -19.15
N GLY A 186 -14.32 10.45 -18.81
CA GLY A 186 -12.96 10.37 -18.32
C GLY A 186 -11.94 10.92 -19.33
N VAL A 187 -10.96 11.66 -18.81
CA VAL A 187 -9.84 12.20 -19.61
C VAL A 187 -8.53 11.86 -18.91
N ALA A 188 -7.53 11.43 -19.67
CA ALA A 188 -6.17 11.23 -19.20
C ALA A 188 -5.15 11.71 -20.22
N VAL A 189 -3.94 12.06 -19.80
CA VAL A 189 -2.86 12.53 -20.68
C VAL A 189 -1.58 11.76 -20.39
N ASP A 190 -0.92 11.24 -21.43
CA ASP A 190 0.35 10.55 -21.28
C ASP A 190 1.55 11.51 -21.30
N LYS A 191 2.73 10.99 -20.95
CA LYS A 191 3.99 11.76 -20.94
C LYS A 191 4.38 12.33 -22.31
N SER A 192 3.85 11.76 -23.40
CA SER A 192 4.09 12.22 -24.76
C SER A 192 3.13 13.34 -25.18
N GLY A 193 2.12 13.64 -24.35
CA GLY A 193 1.09 14.64 -24.64
C GLY A 193 -0.09 14.11 -25.46
N ASN A 194 -0.23 12.79 -25.63
CA ASN A 194 -1.46 12.23 -26.17
C ASN A 194 -2.56 12.31 -25.12
N VAL A 195 -3.77 12.66 -25.54
CA VAL A 195 -4.95 12.73 -24.69
C VAL A 195 -5.84 11.52 -24.96
N TYR A 196 -6.26 10.84 -23.91
CA TYR A 196 -7.21 9.74 -23.97
C TYR A 196 -8.53 10.21 -23.38
N GLU A 197 -9.63 9.80 -24.00
CA GLU A 197 -10.96 10.09 -23.50
C GLU A 197 -11.84 8.84 -23.52
N ALA A 198 -12.70 8.70 -22.52
CA ALA A 198 -13.69 7.63 -22.43
C ALA A 198 -15.05 8.17 -22.83
N GLU A 199 -15.66 7.55 -23.86
CA GLU A 199 -17.01 7.87 -24.29
C GLU A 199 -18.00 6.86 -23.69
N TYR A 200 -18.75 7.26 -22.67
CA TYR A 200 -19.70 6.33 -22.08
C TYR A 200 -20.89 6.05 -22.99
N GLY A 201 -21.26 7.01 -23.85
CA GLY A 201 -22.36 6.81 -24.82
C GLY A 201 -22.05 5.84 -25.94
N SER A 202 -20.78 5.68 -26.32
CA SER A 202 -20.34 4.73 -27.36
C SER A 202 -19.63 3.49 -26.80
N SER A 203 -19.41 3.41 -25.48
CA SER A 203 -18.65 2.32 -24.86
C SER A 203 -17.25 2.13 -25.48
N THR A 204 -16.54 3.24 -25.72
CA THR A 204 -15.20 3.24 -26.32
C THR A 204 -14.23 4.11 -25.54
N VAL A 205 -12.93 3.88 -25.75
CA VAL A 205 -11.86 4.80 -25.37
C VAL A 205 -11.13 5.24 -26.62
N ARG A 206 -10.98 6.55 -26.77
CA ARG A 206 -10.31 7.14 -27.93
C ARG A 206 -9.05 7.90 -27.52
N LYS A 207 -8.11 8.00 -28.43
CA LYS A 207 -6.84 8.71 -28.32
C LYS A 207 -6.80 9.88 -29.28
N ILE A 208 -6.49 11.06 -28.80
CA ILE A 208 -6.10 12.24 -29.57
C ILE A 208 -4.58 12.32 -29.51
N ASP A 209 -3.91 12.14 -30.64
CA ASP A 209 -2.45 12.22 -30.68
C ASP A 209 -1.95 13.69 -30.75
N THR A 210 -0.66 13.89 -30.61
CA THR A 210 -0.03 15.23 -30.63
C THR A 210 -0.13 15.94 -31.98
N SER A 211 -0.52 15.24 -33.04
CA SER A 211 -0.83 15.84 -34.34
C SER A 211 -2.28 16.32 -34.43
N GLY A 212 -3.11 16.03 -33.41
CA GLY A 212 -4.54 16.34 -33.38
C GLY A 212 -5.42 15.31 -34.11
N LYS A 213 -4.91 14.13 -34.39
CA LYS A 213 -5.67 13.03 -34.96
C LYS A 213 -6.33 12.18 -33.88
N ILE A 214 -7.61 11.77 -34.09
CA ILE A 214 -8.34 10.90 -33.15
C ILE A 214 -8.45 9.47 -33.69
N THR A 215 -8.33 8.48 -32.76
CA THR A 215 -8.47 7.04 -33.09
C THR A 215 -9.02 6.28 -31.89
N THR A 216 -9.85 5.27 -32.13
CA THR A 216 -10.32 4.37 -31.08
C THR A 216 -9.23 3.38 -30.69
N VAL A 217 -8.92 3.28 -29.38
CA VAL A 217 -7.91 2.39 -28.82
C VAL A 217 -8.52 1.21 -28.06
N ALA A 218 -9.73 1.35 -27.53
CA ALA A 218 -10.48 0.27 -26.90
C ALA A 218 -11.98 0.39 -27.13
N GLY A 219 -12.66 -0.74 -27.04
CA GLY A 219 -14.09 -0.83 -27.22
C GLY A 219 -14.50 -1.12 -28.68
N THR A 220 -15.53 -1.93 -28.84
CA THR A 220 -16.14 -2.24 -30.15
C THR A 220 -17.34 -1.34 -30.48
N GLY A 221 -17.71 -0.44 -29.55
CA GLY A 221 -18.96 0.30 -29.62
C GLY A 221 -20.19 -0.50 -29.15
N SER A 222 -20.00 -1.74 -28.73
CA SER A 222 -21.07 -2.60 -28.20
C SER A 222 -20.96 -2.64 -26.68
N TRP A 223 -22.04 -2.31 -26.01
CA TRP A 223 -22.16 -2.40 -24.55
C TRP A 223 -22.02 -3.86 -24.08
N GLY A 224 -21.14 -4.15 -23.13
CA GLY A 224 -20.93 -5.49 -22.60
C GLY A 224 -19.52 -5.72 -22.06
N PHE A 225 -19.22 -6.98 -21.70
CA PHE A 225 -17.94 -7.41 -21.14
C PHE A 225 -17.32 -8.53 -21.96
N SER A 226 -16.18 -8.28 -22.58
CA SER A 226 -15.38 -9.30 -23.28
C SER A 226 -13.95 -8.83 -23.55
N GLY A 227 -13.11 -9.71 -24.07
CA GLY A 227 -11.84 -9.38 -24.71
C GLY A 227 -10.62 -9.45 -23.83
N ASP A 228 -10.72 -9.86 -22.55
CA ASP A 228 -9.56 -10.01 -21.67
C ASP A 228 -8.50 -10.93 -22.26
N GLY A 229 -7.25 -10.49 -22.18
CA GLY A 229 -6.08 -11.18 -22.74
C GLY A 229 -5.90 -10.95 -24.24
N GLY A 230 -6.75 -10.18 -24.89
CA GLY A 230 -6.68 -9.88 -26.33
C GLY A 230 -6.64 -8.38 -26.63
N PRO A 231 -6.65 -8.01 -27.93
CA PRO A 231 -6.57 -6.62 -28.35
C PRO A 231 -7.72 -5.77 -27.81
N ALA A 232 -7.40 -4.65 -27.15
CA ALA A 232 -8.37 -3.76 -26.52
C ALA A 232 -9.43 -3.21 -27.51
N SER A 233 -9.03 -2.98 -28.77
CA SER A 233 -9.96 -2.56 -29.85
C SER A 233 -10.99 -3.61 -30.25
N LYS A 234 -10.91 -4.83 -29.72
CA LYS A 234 -11.87 -5.94 -29.92
C LYS A 234 -12.65 -6.27 -28.66
N ALA A 235 -12.34 -5.63 -27.55
CA ALA A 235 -13.05 -5.82 -26.29
C ALA A 235 -14.39 -5.09 -26.29
N ALA A 236 -15.38 -5.61 -25.58
CA ALA A 236 -16.56 -4.87 -25.23
C ALA A 236 -16.37 -4.18 -23.89
N LEU A 237 -16.78 -2.92 -23.80
CA LEU A 237 -16.84 -2.10 -22.59
C LEU A 237 -18.29 -1.74 -22.28
N ALA A 238 -18.58 -1.30 -21.07
CA ALA A 238 -19.89 -0.81 -20.69
C ALA A 238 -19.74 0.45 -19.82
N ASP A 239 -20.27 1.56 -20.32
CA ASP A 239 -20.25 2.86 -19.64
C ASP A 239 -18.86 3.20 -19.06
N PRO A 240 -17.77 3.26 -19.86
CA PRO A 240 -16.47 3.68 -19.37
C PRO A 240 -16.53 5.18 -19.00
N VAL A 241 -16.27 5.53 -17.74
CA VAL A 241 -16.46 6.92 -17.25
C VAL A 241 -15.18 7.55 -16.70
N SER A 242 -14.19 6.77 -16.33
CA SER A 242 -12.94 7.30 -15.76
C SER A 242 -11.72 6.66 -16.42
N LEU A 243 -10.63 7.45 -16.51
CA LEU A 243 -9.36 7.04 -17.10
C LEU A 243 -8.18 7.51 -16.27
N ALA A 244 -7.12 6.71 -16.23
CA ALA A 244 -5.79 7.15 -15.82
C ALA A 244 -4.73 6.51 -16.74
N VAL A 245 -3.55 7.13 -16.82
CA VAL A 245 -2.39 6.60 -17.54
C VAL A 245 -1.21 6.52 -16.60
N ASP A 246 -0.58 5.35 -16.51
CA ASP A 246 0.59 5.17 -15.67
C ASP A 246 1.88 5.71 -16.31
N ALA A 247 2.97 5.65 -15.54
CA ALA A 247 4.28 6.09 -16.00
C ALA A 247 4.84 5.28 -17.19
N SER A 248 4.36 4.07 -17.39
CA SER A 248 4.75 3.14 -18.46
C SER A 248 3.93 3.36 -19.74
N GLY A 249 2.79 4.05 -19.64
CA GLY A 249 1.85 4.28 -20.73
C GLY A 249 0.69 3.27 -20.79
N ASN A 250 0.49 2.45 -19.73
CA ASN A 250 -0.70 1.62 -19.60
C ASN A 250 -1.91 2.52 -19.27
N ILE A 251 -3.07 2.18 -19.82
CA ILE A 251 -4.31 2.96 -19.65
C ILE A 251 -5.27 2.17 -18.76
N PHE A 252 -5.70 2.77 -17.68
CA PHE A 252 -6.67 2.21 -16.74
C PHE A 252 -8.03 2.82 -16.98
N ILE A 253 -9.06 1.98 -17.01
CA ILE A 253 -10.44 2.33 -17.39
C ILE A 253 -11.38 1.92 -16.26
N GLY A 254 -12.17 2.86 -15.74
CA GLY A 254 -13.35 2.53 -14.96
C GLY A 254 -14.48 2.08 -15.89
N ASP A 255 -14.59 0.78 -16.10
CA ASP A 255 -15.61 0.11 -16.91
C ASP A 255 -16.85 -0.14 -16.04
N THR A 256 -17.54 0.97 -15.67
CA THR A 256 -18.48 1.03 -14.57
C THR A 256 -19.75 0.22 -14.78
N GLY A 257 -20.25 0.16 -16.00
CA GLY A 257 -21.40 -0.69 -16.34
C GLY A 257 -21.11 -2.20 -16.21
N ASN A 258 -19.84 -2.57 -16.27
CA ASN A 258 -19.37 -3.94 -16.02
C ASN A 258 -18.87 -4.17 -14.58
N LEU A 259 -18.86 -3.14 -13.73
CA LEU A 259 -18.32 -3.17 -12.37
C LEU A 259 -16.86 -3.66 -12.34
N ASN A 260 -16.03 -3.16 -13.23
CA ASN A 260 -14.63 -3.55 -13.36
C ASN A 260 -13.71 -2.34 -13.54
N ILE A 261 -12.45 -2.49 -13.09
CA ILE A 261 -11.34 -1.67 -13.57
C ILE A 261 -10.57 -2.52 -14.58
N ARG A 262 -10.39 -1.99 -15.80
CA ARG A 262 -9.65 -2.64 -16.88
C ARG A 262 -8.34 -1.89 -17.14
N GLU A 263 -7.31 -2.61 -17.58
CA GLU A 263 -6.01 -2.08 -17.97
C GLU A 263 -5.75 -2.41 -19.44
N ILE A 264 -5.36 -1.41 -20.24
CA ILE A 264 -4.78 -1.61 -21.56
C ILE A 264 -3.27 -1.49 -21.39
N THR A 265 -2.56 -2.58 -21.61
CA THR A 265 -1.11 -2.61 -21.59
C THR A 265 -0.48 -2.02 -22.85
N THR A 266 0.78 -1.62 -22.80
CA THR A 266 1.48 -0.95 -23.91
C THR A 266 1.59 -1.80 -25.19
N ASP A 267 1.36 -3.11 -25.11
CA ASP A 267 1.25 -4.01 -26.26
C ASP A 267 -0.14 -3.98 -26.93
N GLY A 268 -1.08 -3.20 -26.37
CA GLY A 268 -2.45 -3.01 -26.88
C GLY A 268 -3.46 -4.06 -26.42
N ASN A 269 -3.09 -4.96 -25.49
CA ASN A 269 -4.01 -5.94 -24.91
C ASN A 269 -4.75 -5.36 -23.70
N ILE A 270 -5.96 -5.88 -23.43
CA ILE A 270 -6.77 -5.45 -22.29
C ILE A 270 -6.89 -6.57 -21.25
N HIS A 271 -6.90 -6.20 -19.97
CA HIS A 271 -7.04 -7.11 -18.84
C HIS A 271 -7.94 -6.51 -17.76
N THR A 272 -8.61 -7.35 -16.98
CA THR A 272 -9.32 -6.91 -15.78
C THR A 272 -8.35 -6.93 -14.58
N VAL A 273 -8.21 -5.79 -13.89
CA VAL A 273 -7.35 -5.64 -12.71
C VAL A 273 -8.12 -5.64 -11.40
N ALA A 274 -9.38 -5.24 -11.41
CA ALA A 274 -10.29 -5.35 -10.27
C ALA A 274 -11.72 -5.62 -10.75
N SER A 275 -12.48 -6.41 -10.00
CA SER A 275 -13.87 -6.77 -10.31
C SER A 275 -14.80 -6.46 -9.14
N ASN A 276 -16.09 -6.30 -9.43
CA ASN A 276 -17.15 -5.90 -8.49
C ASN A 276 -16.90 -4.52 -7.88
N VAL A 277 -16.38 -3.59 -8.69
CA VAL A 277 -16.10 -2.21 -8.32
C VAL A 277 -16.64 -1.25 -9.38
N SER A 278 -17.29 -0.17 -8.96
CA SER A 278 -17.64 0.96 -9.82
C SER A 278 -16.60 2.06 -9.60
N ALA A 279 -15.80 2.38 -10.60
CA ALA A 279 -14.78 3.41 -10.48
C ALA A 279 -15.20 4.66 -11.27
N ASP A 280 -16.05 5.50 -10.66
CA ASP A 280 -16.56 6.72 -11.28
C ASP A 280 -15.46 7.78 -11.43
N SER A 281 -14.46 7.75 -10.56
CA SER A 281 -13.21 8.46 -10.70
C SER A 281 -12.08 7.55 -10.25
N LEU A 282 -10.98 7.50 -11.00
CA LEU A 282 -9.80 6.71 -10.65
C LEU A 282 -8.51 7.50 -10.88
N ALA A 283 -7.50 7.20 -10.09
CA ALA A 283 -6.16 7.74 -10.18
C ALA A 283 -5.12 6.65 -9.95
N ILE A 284 -3.91 6.84 -10.46
CA ILE A 284 -2.79 5.92 -10.29
C ILE A 284 -1.56 6.67 -9.78
N ASP A 285 -0.85 6.08 -8.83
CA ASP A 285 0.40 6.65 -8.34
C ASP A 285 1.62 6.17 -9.15
N ALA A 286 2.80 6.72 -8.86
CA ALA A 286 4.04 6.36 -9.53
C ALA A 286 4.48 4.90 -9.28
N SER A 287 3.93 4.25 -8.27
CA SER A 287 4.18 2.84 -7.91
C SER A 287 3.20 1.88 -8.59
N GLY A 288 2.17 2.40 -9.26
CA GLY A 288 1.11 1.62 -9.91
C GLY A 288 -0.05 1.25 -8.98
N ASN A 289 -0.17 1.86 -7.79
CA ASN A 289 -1.34 1.67 -6.95
C ASN A 289 -2.51 2.46 -7.54
N ILE A 290 -3.69 1.85 -7.57
CA ILE A 290 -4.91 2.43 -8.14
C ILE A 290 -5.82 2.89 -7.00
N TYR A 291 -6.26 4.13 -7.07
CA TYR A 291 -7.19 4.74 -6.13
C TYR A 291 -8.49 5.07 -6.86
N PHE A 292 -9.64 4.84 -6.20
CA PHE A 292 -10.92 5.15 -6.84
C PHE A 292 -12.03 5.51 -5.83
N VAL A 293 -13.07 6.16 -6.34
CA VAL A 293 -14.34 6.39 -5.67
C VAL A 293 -15.48 5.96 -6.59
N ASP A 294 -16.61 5.54 -6.02
CA ASP A 294 -17.78 5.07 -6.77
C ASP A 294 -18.92 6.10 -6.85
N GLY A 295 -18.69 7.30 -6.34
CA GLY A 295 -19.68 8.39 -6.37
C GLY A 295 -20.93 8.16 -5.53
N VAL A 296 -21.09 7.01 -4.90
CA VAL A 296 -22.30 6.60 -4.15
C VAL A 296 -21.98 6.33 -2.70
N THR A 297 -20.95 5.54 -2.42
CA THR A 297 -20.59 5.18 -1.04
C THR A 297 -19.68 6.23 -0.42
N PRO A 298 -19.73 6.43 0.92
CA PRO A 298 -18.86 7.40 1.58
C PRO A 298 -17.45 6.83 1.84
N PHE A 299 -16.82 6.26 0.80
CA PHE A 299 -15.51 5.64 0.90
C PHE A 299 -14.57 6.09 -0.20
N VAL A 300 -13.27 6.04 0.10
CA VAL A 300 -12.19 6.05 -0.89
C VAL A 300 -11.48 4.71 -0.82
N TYR A 301 -11.21 4.14 -1.98
CA TYR A 301 -10.67 2.81 -2.13
C TYR A 301 -9.28 2.81 -2.76
N GLU A 302 -8.51 1.76 -2.46
CA GLU A 302 -7.25 1.42 -3.12
C GLU A 302 -7.34 -0.02 -3.64
N VAL A 303 -6.89 -0.25 -4.88
CA VAL A 303 -6.69 -1.59 -5.44
C VAL A 303 -5.24 -1.99 -5.22
N LEU A 304 -5.05 -3.02 -4.43
CA LEU A 304 -3.72 -3.59 -4.18
C LEU A 304 -3.22 -4.37 -5.40
N ALA A 305 -1.91 -4.55 -5.52
CA ALA A 305 -1.29 -5.36 -6.59
C ALA A 305 -1.82 -6.82 -6.68
N SER A 306 -2.54 -7.30 -5.65
CA SER A 306 -3.24 -8.58 -5.66
C SER A 306 -4.59 -8.55 -6.38
N GLY A 307 -5.09 -7.38 -6.80
CA GLY A 307 -6.46 -7.14 -7.24
C GLY A 307 -7.48 -7.00 -6.10
N SER A 308 -7.04 -7.09 -4.83
CA SER A 308 -7.93 -6.89 -3.68
C SER A 308 -8.19 -5.41 -3.45
N VAL A 309 -9.43 -5.07 -3.11
CA VAL A 309 -9.84 -3.69 -2.82
C VAL A 309 -9.88 -3.47 -1.32
N ILE A 310 -9.34 -2.35 -0.86
CA ILE A 310 -9.36 -1.92 0.53
C ILE A 310 -9.88 -0.49 0.65
N THR A 311 -10.46 -0.15 1.80
CA THR A 311 -10.87 1.21 2.11
C THR A 311 -9.72 1.97 2.75
N ILE A 312 -9.38 3.15 2.21
CA ILE A 312 -8.35 4.04 2.75
C ILE A 312 -8.92 5.30 3.42
N ALA A 313 -10.16 5.67 3.16
CA ALA A 313 -10.87 6.74 3.87
C ALA A 313 -12.38 6.50 3.90
N GLY A 314 -13.04 7.10 4.91
CA GLY A 314 -14.46 6.94 5.18
C GLY A 314 -14.77 5.83 6.20
N ASN A 315 -15.81 6.01 6.99
CA ASN A 315 -16.25 5.05 8.02
C ASN A 315 -17.61 4.39 7.71
N GLY A 316 -18.17 4.65 6.52
CA GLY A 316 -19.46 4.12 6.08
C GLY A 316 -20.68 4.97 6.46
N SER A 317 -20.49 6.05 7.20
CA SER A 317 -21.56 7.01 7.50
C SER A 317 -21.33 8.28 6.71
N THR A 318 -22.41 8.84 6.14
CA THR A 318 -22.36 10.15 5.46
C THR A 318 -22.30 11.28 6.48
N GLY A 319 -21.64 12.37 6.14
CA GLY A 319 -21.54 13.57 6.96
C GLY A 319 -20.20 14.25 6.87
N GLN A 320 -19.99 15.24 7.74
CA GLN A 320 -18.79 16.07 7.80
C GLN A 320 -17.99 15.75 9.06
N GLY A 321 -16.66 15.78 8.96
CA GLY A 321 -15.78 15.66 10.12
C GLY A 321 -14.62 14.68 9.94
N GLY A 322 -13.82 14.58 11.00
CA GLY A 322 -12.65 13.70 11.05
C GLY A 322 -11.34 14.36 10.70
N ASP A 323 -11.30 15.68 10.41
CA ASP A 323 -10.08 16.42 10.11
C ASP A 323 -9.06 16.32 11.25
N GLY A 324 -7.80 16.14 10.87
CA GLY A 324 -6.68 15.91 11.80
C GLY A 324 -6.62 14.49 12.38
N GLY A 325 -7.60 13.63 12.05
CA GLY A 325 -7.68 12.24 12.50
C GLY A 325 -7.36 11.22 11.42
N GLN A 326 -7.48 9.94 11.79
CA GLN A 326 -7.33 8.82 10.87
C GLN A 326 -8.42 8.84 9.80
N SER A 327 -8.03 8.75 8.51
CA SER A 327 -8.94 8.88 7.36
C SER A 327 -10.07 7.85 7.34
N THR A 328 -9.81 6.61 7.80
CA THR A 328 -10.84 5.54 7.85
C THR A 328 -11.87 5.73 8.97
N LEU A 329 -11.69 6.72 9.85
CA LEU A 329 -12.67 7.12 10.86
C LEU A 329 -13.41 8.39 10.48
N ALA A 330 -13.04 9.05 9.39
CA ALA A 330 -13.66 10.27 8.92
C ALA A 330 -15.05 10.01 8.33
N LEU A 331 -15.87 11.06 8.32
CA LEU A 331 -17.14 11.11 7.60
C LEU A 331 -16.90 11.73 6.22
N LEU A 332 -17.35 11.06 5.17
CA LEU A 332 -17.40 11.54 3.79
C LEU A 332 -18.85 11.51 3.30
N ASP A 333 -19.15 12.26 2.25
CA ASP A 333 -20.50 12.25 1.68
C ASP A 333 -20.43 12.28 0.14
N HIS A 334 -20.65 11.12 -0.49
CA HIS A 334 -20.64 10.91 -1.94
C HIS A 334 -19.39 11.50 -2.60
N PRO A 335 -18.18 11.02 -2.27
CA PRO A 335 -16.97 11.51 -2.90
C PRO A 335 -17.03 11.25 -4.42
N GLY A 336 -16.94 12.32 -5.23
CA GLY A 336 -17.10 12.27 -6.67
C GLY A 336 -15.81 12.34 -7.48
N GLY A 337 -14.65 12.48 -6.81
CA GLY A 337 -13.37 12.58 -7.48
C GLY A 337 -12.20 12.20 -6.60
N VAL A 338 -11.18 11.58 -7.20
CA VAL A 338 -9.93 11.22 -6.53
C VAL A 338 -8.72 11.54 -7.42
N ALA A 339 -7.64 12.04 -6.81
CA ALA A 339 -6.36 12.24 -7.49
C ALA A 339 -5.19 11.94 -6.55
N VAL A 340 -4.08 11.48 -7.11
CA VAL A 340 -2.86 11.22 -6.35
C VAL A 340 -1.86 12.33 -6.62
N GLY A 341 -1.41 12.97 -5.56
CA GLY A 341 -0.43 14.02 -5.58
C GLY A 341 0.99 13.54 -5.25
N PRO A 342 1.94 14.49 -5.18
CA PRO A 342 3.30 14.20 -4.77
C PRO A 342 3.35 13.50 -3.40
N ASN A 343 4.37 12.65 -3.19
CA ASN A 343 4.61 11.94 -1.92
C ASN A 343 3.46 11.03 -1.46
N GLY A 344 2.63 10.52 -2.38
CA GLY A 344 1.53 9.60 -2.07
C GLY A 344 0.34 10.26 -1.35
N THR A 345 0.22 11.59 -1.40
CA THR A 345 -0.98 12.29 -0.93
C THR A 345 -2.17 11.97 -1.84
N VAL A 346 -3.39 11.86 -1.29
CA VAL A 346 -4.60 11.61 -2.08
C VAL A 346 -5.60 12.73 -1.85
N TYR A 347 -5.99 13.39 -2.92
CA TYR A 347 -7.02 14.42 -2.93
C TYR A 347 -8.37 13.79 -3.23
N VAL A 348 -9.40 14.23 -2.50
CA VAL A 348 -10.76 13.69 -2.62
C VAL A 348 -11.74 14.85 -2.74
N ALA A 349 -12.52 14.87 -3.80
CA ALA A 349 -13.67 15.77 -3.89
C ALA A 349 -14.83 15.17 -3.08
N ASP A 350 -15.02 15.66 -1.87
CA ASP A 350 -16.05 15.23 -0.92
C ASP A 350 -17.34 16.01 -1.22
N THR A 351 -18.01 15.59 -2.28
CA THR A 351 -18.94 16.36 -3.10
C THR A 351 -20.11 16.94 -2.31
N ASN A 352 -20.80 16.13 -1.51
CA ASN A 352 -21.96 16.59 -0.76
C ASN A 352 -21.59 17.38 0.51
N ASN A 353 -20.33 17.32 0.92
CA ASN A 353 -19.77 18.14 1.99
C ASN A 353 -19.23 19.49 1.49
N GLU A 354 -19.26 19.76 0.19
CA GLU A 354 -18.81 21.01 -0.45
C GLU A 354 -17.31 21.31 -0.22
N VAL A 355 -16.45 20.30 -0.14
CA VAL A 355 -15.02 20.46 0.18
C VAL A 355 -14.14 19.54 -0.65
N ILE A 356 -12.84 19.94 -0.75
CA ILE A 356 -11.78 19.04 -1.16
C ILE A 356 -11.01 18.60 0.09
N ARG A 357 -10.89 17.28 0.26
CA ARG A 357 -10.14 16.66 1.36
C ARG A 357 -8.78 16.19 0.87
N LEU A 358 -7.80 16.23 1.76
CA LEU A 358 -6.44 15.73 1.52
C LEU A 358 -6.16 14.59 2.50
N LEU A 359 -5.79 13.43 1.98
CA LEU A 359 -5.24 12.32 2.74
C LEU A 359 -3.72 12.42 2.69
N THR A 360 -3.09 12.63 3.83
CA THR A 360 -1.63 12.69 3.96
C THR A 360 -1.15 11.35 4.51
N PRO A 361 -0.23 10.64 3.81
CA PRO A 361 0.30 9.38 4.30
C PRO A 361 0.96 9.56 5.67
N VAL A 362 0.66 8.67 6.62
CA VAL A 362 1.38 8.63 7.88
C VAL A 362 2.77 8.05 7.61
N PRO A 363 3.85 8.72 8.04
CA PRO A 363 5.21 8.24 7.78
C PRO A 363 5.45 6.83 8.33
N ASN A 364 6.21 6.04 7.60
CA ASN A 364 6.63 4.72 8.07
C ASN A 364 7.35 4.83 9.42
N SER A 365 7.07 3.92 10.32
CA SER A 365 7.63 3.94 11.67
C SER A 365 7.79 2.55 12.25
N VAL A 366 8.80 2.38 13.11
CA VAL A 366 8.97 1.22 13.98
C VAL A 366 8.34 1.55 15.32
N GLY A 367 7.28 0.85 15.70
CA GLY A 367 6.56 1.03 16.95
C GLY A 367 7.07 0.13 18.06
N ALA A 368 7.41 -1.14 17.74
CA ALA A 368 7.93 -2.11 18.70
C ALA A 368 8.82 -3.15 18.02
N VAL A 369 9.74 -3.71 18.78
CA VAL A 369 10.58 -4.84 18.40
C VAL A 369 10.51 -5.89 19.51
N ASN A 370 9.96 -7.05 19.19
CA ASN A 370 9.73 -8.12 20.14
C ASN A 370 10.52 -9.37 19.70
N ASN A 371 10.96 -10.15 20.66
CA ASN A 371 11.48 -11.48 20.40
C ASN A 371 10.40 -12.33 19.71
N ALA A 372 10.71 -12.90 18.53
CA ALA A 372 9.73 -13.60 17.73
C ALA A 372 9.22 -14.91 18.36
N ALA A 373 9.96 -15.49 19.29
CA ALA A 373 9.57 -16.73 19.97
C ALA A 373 8.71 -16.48 21.21
N SER A 374 9.05 -15.46 22.00
CA SER A 374 8.34 -15.14 23.25
C SER A 374 7.19 -14.14 23.06
N GLY A 375 7.22 -13.33 21.99
CA GLY A 375 6.33 -12.19 21.80
C GLY A 375 6.63 -11.00 22.72
N VAL A 376 7.67 -11.07 23.54
CA VAL A 376 8.01 -10.06 24.55
C VAL A 376 9.00 -9.06 23.97
N GLY A 377 8.75 -7.77 24.21
CA GLY A 377 9.68 -6.69 23.90
C GLY A 377 10.75 -6.55 24.98
N GLY A 378 11.80 -5.79 24.67
CA GLY A 378 12.90 -5.54 25.61
C GLY A 378 14.23 -5.42 24.90
N ALA A 379 15.30 -5.91 25.55
CA ALA A 379 16.61 -5.97 24.90
C ALA A 379 16.62 -7.02 23.79
N ILE A 380 17.28 -6.69 22.69
CA ILE A 380 17.54 -7.61 21.58
C ILE A 380 18.96 -8.17 21.65
N ALA A 381 19.19 -9.33 21.04
CA ALA A 381 20.51 -9.96 21.00
C ALA A 381 21.00 -10.16 19.56
N PRO A 382 22.33 -10.18 19.32
CA PRO A 382 22.89 -10.52 18.00
C PRO A 382 22.37 -11.87 17.51
N GLY A 383 21.95 -11.93 16.26
CA GLY A 383 21.38 -13.12 15.64
C GLY A 383 19.98 -13.48 16.11
N GLU A 384 19.32 -12.68 16.93
CA GLU A 384 17.94 -12.94 17.36
C GLU A 384 16.96 -12.80 16.19
N ILE A 385 15.98 -13.70 16.13
CA ILE A 385 14.82 -13.51 15.26
C ILE A 385 13.82 -12.63 16.01
N VAL A 386 13.51 -11.47 15.43
CA VAL A 386 12.60 -10.48 16.02
C VAL A 386 11.39 -10.25 15.12
N ALA A 387 10.27 -9.91 15.76
CA ALA A 387 9.09 -9.35 15.14
C ALA A 387 9.15 -7.82 15.27
N VAL A 388 9.28 -7.11 14.15
CA VAL A 388 9.29 -5.66 14.08
C VAL A 388 7.87 -5.21 13.72
N PHE A 389 7.22 -4.49 14.66
CA PHE A 389 5.89 -3.92 14.48
C PHE A 389 6.00 -2.43 14.15
N GLY A 390 5.10 -1.92 13.31
CA GLY A 390 5.07 -0.50 12.97
C GLY A 390 4.10 -0.20 11.85
N GLN A 391 4.30 0.95 11.21
CA GLN A 391 3.51 1.38 10.06
C GLN A 391 4.37 1.40 8.80
N GLY A 392 3.80 0.96 7.68
CA GLY A 392 4.47 0.95 6.39
C GLY A 392 5.74 0.09 6.33
N ILE A 393 5.80 -0.98 7.14
CA ILE A 393 6.96 -1.88 7.22
C ILE A 393 7.10 -2.77 5.97
N GLY A 394 6.02 -2.93 5.22
CA GLY A 394 6.02 -3.74 4.02
C GLY A 394 4.72 -3.60 3.22
N PRO A 395 4.57 -4.41 2.16
CA PRO A 395 3.38 -4.37 1.33
C PRO A 395 2.14 -4.84 2.09
N ALA A 396 0.96 -4.43 1.63
CA ALA A 396 -0.31 -4.84 2.23
C ALA A 396 -0.51 -6.37 2.24
N LYS A 397 -0.01 -7.05 1.21
CA LYS A 397 0.03 -8.53 1.18
C LYS A 397 1.35 -9.03 1.72
N LEU A 398 1.29 -10.09 2.55
CA LEU A 398 2.47 -10.76 3.05
C LEU A 398 3.43 -11.14 1.93
N ALA A 399 4.68 -10.68 2.06
CA ALA A 399 5.79 -11.07 1.21
C ALA A 399 6.87 -11.81 2.00
N SER A 400 7.42 -12.86 1.43
CA SER A 400 8.45 -13.68 2.05
C SER A 400 9.83 -13.30 1.56
N GLY A 401 10.83 -13.40 2.44
CA GLY A 401 12.23 -13.27 2.10
C GLY A 401 12.70 -14.39 1.17
N THR A 402 13.72 -14.11 0.40
CA THR A 402 14.32 -15.06 -0.54
C THR A 402 15.71 -15.48 -0.06
N VAL A 403 16.00 -16.78 -0.20
CA VAL A 403 17.33 -17.32 0.06
C VAL A 403 18.06 -17.47 -1.28
N SER A 404 19.23 -16.84 -1.39
CA SER A 404 20.12 -16.97 -2.55
C SER A 404 21.52 -17.36 -2.09
N ASN A 405 22.10 -18.38 -2.71
CA ASN A 405 23.42 -18.91 -2.35
C ASN A 405 23.57 -19.25 -0.85
N GLY A 406 22.51 -19.75 -0.22
CA GLY A 406 22.52 -20.12 1.19
C GLY A 406 22.44 -18.94 2.18
N VAL A 407 22.06 -17.74 1.71
CA VAL A 407 21.90 -16.55 2.54
C VAL A 407 20.49 -15.95 2.33
N LEU A 408 19.80 -15.66 3.41
CA LEU A 408 18.55 -14.92 3.40
C LEU A 408 18.81 -13.44 3.11
N GLY A 409 18.11 -12.89 2.13
CA GLY A 409 18.28 -11.49 1.71
C GLY A 409 17.73 -10.48 2.71
N SER A 410 18.25 -9.25 2.66
CA SER A 410 17.79 -8.11 3.45
C SER A 410 16.81 -7.21 2.70
N GLN A 411 16.33 -7.62 1.53
CA GLN A 411 15.38 -6.86 0.71
C GLN A 411 14.26 -7.77 0.21
N ILE A 412 13.04 -7.28 0.34
CA ILE A 412 11.83 -7.86 -0.23
C ILE A 412 11.24 -6.79 -1.16
N ALA A 413 10.85 -7.19 -2.37
CA ALA A 413 10.32 -6.26 -3.38
C ALA A 413 9.12 -5.47 -2.83
N GLY A 414 9.11 -4.15 -3.05
CA GLY A 414 8.07 -3.24 -2.57
C GLY A 414 8.06 -2.96 -1.07
N ALA A 415 9.03 -3.49 -0.30
CA ALA A 415 9.13 -3.26 1.13
C ALA A 415 10.33 -2.36 1.49
N PRO A 416 10.23 -1.56 2.56
CA PRO A 416 11.40 -0.93 3.17
C PRO A 416 12.44 -1.95 3.62
N ARG A 417 13.71 -1.57 3.60
CA ARG A 417 14.76 -2.32 4.27
C ARG A 417 14.81 -1.92 5.75
N ILE A 418 15.05 -2.87 6.63
CA ILE A 418 15.19 -2.62 8.07
C ILE A 418 16.67 -2.59 8.40
N PHE A 419 17.13 -1.50 8.99
CA PHE A 419 18.51 -1.35 9.43
C PHE A 419 18.60 -1.37 10.94
N PHE A 420 19.58 -2.09 11.46
CA PHE A 420 20.07 -1.99 12.84
C PHE A 420 21.40 -1.25 12.80
N ASN A 421 21.41 0.00 13.24
CA ASN A 421 22.48 0.97 12.99
C ASN A 421 22.71 1.12 11.46
N ALA A 422 23.90 0.78 10.97
CA ALA A 422 24.23 0.83 9.53
C ALA A 422 24.05 -0.51 8.80
N THR A 423 23.69 -1.59 9.50
CA THR A 423 23.61 -2.95 8.94
C THR A 423 22.18 -3.32 8.58
N PRO A 424 21.91 -3.71 7.33
CA PRO A 424 20.61 -4.16 6.89
C PRO A 424 20.31 -5.56 7.43
N ALA A 425 19.15 -5.72 8.08
CA ALA A 425 18.72 -7.00 8.63
C ALA A 425 18.22 -7.96 7.54
N PRO A 426 18.57 -9.25 7.57
CA PRO A 426 17.91 -10.27 6.76
C PRO A 426 16.42 -10.36 7.11
N LEU A 427 15.55 -10.43 6.09
CA LEU A 427 14.10 -10.43 6.26
C LEU A 427 13.51 -11.81 5.95
N LEU A 428 12.81 -12.39 6.93
CA LEU A 428 12.07 -13.64 6.77
C LEU A 428 10.76 -13.40 6.02
N TYR A 429 10.06 -12.34 6.38
CA TYR A 429 8.80 -11.90 5.76
C TYR A 429 8.54 -10.43 6.11
N THR A 430 7.61 -9.83 5.39
CA THR A 430 7.10 -8.49 5.70
C THR A 430 5.65 -8.34 5.24
N SER A 431 4.91 -7.47 5.95
CA SER A 431 3.58 -6.99 5.63
C SER A 431 3.48 -5.52 6.08
N SER A 432 2.37 -4.85 5.82
CA SER A 432 2.22 -3.41 6.11
C SER A 432 2.49 -3.02 7.57
N GLY A 433 2.23 -3.91 8.53
CA GLY A 433 2.38 -3.64 9.97
C GLY A 433 3.38 -4.51 10.71
N LEU A 434 4.03 -5.47 10.03
CA LEU A 434 4.86 -6.48 10.68
C LEU A 434 5.96 -6.99 9.76
N ALA A 435 7.19 -7.11 10.27
CA ALA A 435 8.26 -7.87 9.62
C ALA A 435 8.92 -8.84 10.59
N GLY A 436 9.31 -10.01 10.07
CA GLY A 436 10.23 -10.93 10.75
C GLY A 436 11.65 -10.66 10.24
N ALA A 437 12.55 -10.29 11.13
CA ALA A 437 13.92 -9.94 10.82
C ALA A 437 14.92 -10.71 11.68
N ILE A 438 16.14 -10.90 11.18
CA ILE A 438 17.26 -11.40 11.97
C ILE A 438 18.11 -10.20 12.38
N VAL A 439 18.30 -10.04 13.67
CA VAL A 439 19.17 -8.99 14.22
C VAL A 439 20.61 -9.22 13.78
N PRO A 440 21.26 -8.25 13.13
CA PRO A 440 22.63 -8.40 12.66
C PRO A 440 23.64 -8.70 13.79
N TYR A 441 24.64 -9.50 13.51
CA TYR A 441 25.68 -9.84 14.49
C TYR A 441 26.62 -8.67 14.77
N GLU A 442 26.67 -7.65 13.93
CA GLU A 442 27.49 -6.44 14.08
C GLU A 442 27.11 -5.59 15.27
N ILE A 443 25.90 -5.76 15.86
CA ILE A 443 25.53 -5.05 17.10
C ILE A 443 26.17 -5.64 18.35
N THR A 444 26.96 -6.71 18.23
CA THR A 444 27.62 -7.37 19.37
C THR A 444 28.47 -6.38 20.17
N GLY A 445 28.28 -6.38 21.50
CA GLY A 445 29.00 -5.50 22.42
C GLY A 445 28.49 -4.07 22.51
N MET A 446 27.47 -3.71 21.72
CA MET A 446 26.78 -2.43 21.87
C MET A 446 25.78 -2.46 23.02
N SER A 447 25.46 -1.30 23.60
CA SER A 447 24.43 -1.17 24.63
C SER A 447 23.04 -0.90 24.04
N THR A 448 22.98 -0.31 22.86
CA THR A 448 21.74 0.02 22.11
C THR A 448 21.93 -0.18 20.62
N ALA A 449 20.85 -0.38 19.90
CA ALA A 449 20.78 -0.34 18.44
C ALA A 449 19.71 0.65 17.98
N ASN A 450 20.04 1.41 16.95
CA ASN A 450 19.13 2.31 16.26
C ASN A 450 18.45 1.54 15.12
N ILE A 451 17.12 1.45 15.13
CA ILE A 451 16.36 0.79 14.09
C ILE A 451 15.72 1.85 13.21
N VAL A 452 15.95 1.72 11.89
CA VAL A 452 15.47 2.64 10.86
C VAL A 452 14.92 1.84 9.68
N LEU A 453 13.79 2.28 9.11
CA LEU A 453 13.27 1.79 7.83
C LEU A 453 13.85 2.69 6.72
N LEU A 454 14.43 2.08 5.70
CA LEU A 454 14.82 2.76 4.46
C LEU A 454 13.80 2.38 3.37
N ASN A 455 13.01 3.34 2.95
CA ASN A 455 11.98 3.18 1.95
C ASN A 455 12.57 2.99 0.52
N PRO A 456 11.83 2.39 -0.41
CA PRO A 456 12.27 2.25 -1.80
C PRO A 456 12.57 3.60 -2.50
N ASP A 457 11.94 4.68 -2.08
CA ASP A 457 12.18 6.05 -2.57
C ASP A 457 13.42 6.73 -1.98
N GLY A 458 14.13 6.05 -1.06
CA GLY A 458 15.33 6.56 -0.38
C GLY A 458 15.06 7.37 0.89
N THR A 459 13.80 7.60 1.26
CA THR A 459 13.45 8.25 2.53
C THR A 459 13.63 7.28 3.71
N THR A 460 13.77 7.81 4.93
CA THR A 460 13.94 7.00 6.13
C THR A 460 12.88 7.32 7.18
N SER A 461 12.49 6.30 7.96
CA SER A 461 11.65 6.49 9.14
C SER A 461 12.39 7.26 10.24
N ALA A 462 11.65 7.72 11.26
CA ALA A 462 12.25 8.10 12.54
C ALA A 462 13.02 6.92 13.15
N THR A 463 14.07 7.22 13.92
CA THR A 463 14.89 6.21 14.59
C THR A 463 14.19 5.69 15.83
N THR A 464 14.06 4.36 15.94
CA THR A 464 13.64 3.69 17.18
C THR A 464 14.85 3.07 17.85
N VAL A 465 15.11 3.42 19.12
CA VAL A 465 16.26 2.92 19.89
C VAL A 465 15.82 1.75 20.76
N VAL A 466 16.55 0.63 20.67
CA VAL A 466 16.30 -0.57 21.48
C VAL A 466 17.57 -0.96 22.26
N PRO A 467 17.44 -1.46 23.50
CA PRO A 467 18.58 -1.99 24.24
C PRO A 467 19.16 -3.25 23.57
N VAL A 468 20.45 -3.47 23.73
CA VAL A 468 21.15 -4.67 23.26
C VAL A 468 21.70 -5.45 24.44
N ALA A 469 21.52 -6.76 24.44
CA ALA A 469 22.08 -7.69 25.42
C ALA A 469 22.93 -8.75 24.70
N SER A 470 23.80 -9.44 25.47
CA SER A 470 24.59 -10.56 24.94
C SER A 470 23.72 -11.77 24.54
N ALA A 471 22.57 -11.93 25.21
CA ALA A 471 21.51 -12.88 24.86
C ALA A 471 20.13 -12.29 25.26
N ALA A 472 19.09 -12.69 24.53
CA ALA A 472 17.69 -12.40 24.80
C ALA A 472 16.86 -13.65 24.40
N PRO A 473 16.98 -14.76 25.14
CA PRO A 473 16.47 -16.03 24.68
C PRO A 473 14.93 -16.09 24.69
N GLY A 474 14.35 -16.66 23.64
CA GLY A 474 12.94 -17.01 23.54
C GLY A 474 12.77 -18.43 23.02
N ILE A 475 11.85 -19.21 23.62
CA ILE A 475 11.51 -20.56 23.20
C ILE A 475 10.31 -20.48 22.23
N PHE A 476 10.45 -21.02 21.05
CA PHE A 476 9.31 -21.13 20.12
C PHE A 476 8.26 -22.10 20.65
N THR A 477 7.01 -21.72 20.56
CA THR A 477 5.86 -22.56 20.95
C THR A 477 5.07 -23.01 19.73
N SER A 478 4.52 -24.20 19.77
CA SER A 478 3.77 -24.77 18.64
C SER A 478 2.43 -24.06 18.37
N ASN A 479 1.90 -23.36 19.38
CA ASN A 479 0.71 -22.50 19.27
C ASN A 479 1.05 -21.03 18.98
N MET A 480 2.33 -20.69 18.86
CA MET A 480 2.86 -19.35 18.50
C MET A 480 2.45 -18.20 19.44
N THR A 481 2.05 -18.49 20.67
CA THR A 481 1.64 -17.47 21.65
C THR A 481 2.74 -17.05 22.60
N GLY A 482 3.93 -17.66 22.49
CA GLY A 482 5.03 -17.48 23.45
C GLY A 482 4.83 -18.26 24.76
N THR A 483 3.70 -18.94 24.96
CA THR A 483 3.39 -19.79 26.11
C THR A 483 2.72 -21.09 25.64
N GLY A 484 2.68 -22.10 26.52
CA GLY A 484 2.09 -23.41 26.20
C GLY A 484 3.10 -24.39 25.58
N PRO A 485 2.67 -25.32 24.70
CA PRO A 485 3.55 -26.39 24.21
C PRO A 485 4.74 -25.85 23.41
N ALA A 486 5.96 -26.26 23.75
CA ALA A 486 7.16 -25.92 22.98
C ALA A 486 7.05 -26.45 21.54
N ALA A 487 7.62 -25.71 20.59
CA ALA A 487 7.93 -26.25 19.27
C ALA A 487 9.13 -27.20 19.44
N ALA A 488 8.86 -28.48 19.61
CA ALA A 488 9.84 -29.48 19.97
C ALA A 488 9.67 -30.78 19.16
N ILE A 489 10.80 -31.44 18.88
CA ILE A 489 10.86 -32.71 18.14
C ILE A 489 11.42 -33.79 19.05
N ASN A 490 10.70 -34.90 19.19
CA ASN A 490 11.14 -36.06 19.93
C ASN A 490 12.29 -36.80 19.19
N GLN A 491 13.01 -37.67 19.89
CA GLN A 491 14.11 -38.44 19.35
C GLN A 491 13.70 -39.32 18.12
N ASN A 492 12.46 -39.72 18.03
CA ASN A 492 11.91 -40.52 16.91
C ASN A 492 11.46 -39.64 15.71
N GLY A 493 11.70 -38.32 15.76
CA GLY A 493 11.32 -37.38 14.70
C GLY A 493 9.89 -36.88 14.74
N THR A 494 9.07 -37.29 15.71
CA THR A 494 7.69 -36.80 15.85
C THR A 494 7.65 -35.47 16.59
N VAL A 495 6.66 -34.62 16.28
CA VAL A 495 6.39 -33.38 17.04
C VAL A 495 5.92 -33.75 18.45
N ASN A 496 6.53 -33.14 19.46
CA ASN A 496 6.12 -33.35 20.85
C ASN A 496 4.70 -32.82 21.12
N GLY A 497 3.93 -33.60 21.80
CA GLY A 497 2.55 -33.28 22.19
C GLY A 497 1.88 -34.42 22.93
N ALA A 498 0.62 -34.24 23.33
CA ALA A 498 -0.13 -35.24 24.12
C ALA A 498 -0.24 -36.60 23.44
N SER A 499 -0.31 -36.64 22.11
CA SER A 499 -0.35 -37.90 21.33
C SER A 499 1.03 -38.50 21.07
N ASN A 500 2.09 -37.75 21.23
CA ASN A 500 3.48 -38.15 21.01
C ASN A 500 4.37 -37.52 22.11
N PRO A 501 4.29 -37.94 23.36
CA PRO A 501 5.09 -37.39 24.46
C PRO A 501 6.57 -37.81 24.32
N ALA A 502 7.46 -37.01 24.86
CA ALA A 502 8.85 -37.44 25.06
C ALA A 502 8.96 -38.42 26.23
N HIS A 503 9.82 -39.44 26.10
CA HIS A 503 10.01 -40.40 27.18
C HIS A 503 11.14 -39.98 28.12
N ILE A 504 11.02 -40.31 29.41
CA ILE A 504 12.09 -40.18 30.40
C ILE A 504 13.35 -40.90 29.90
N GLY A 505 14.51 -40.23 29.92
CA GLY A 505 15.77 -40.76 29.39
C GLY A 505 15.92 -40.57 27.85
N GLY A 506 14.84 -40.28 27.12
CA GLY A 506 14.89 -39.96 25.70
C GLY A 506 15.35 -38.53 25.42
N TYR A 507 15.64 -38.21 24.17
CA TYR A 507 16.07 -36.88 23.75
C TYR A 507 14.93 -36.11 23.10
N VAL A 508 14.96 -34.79 23.31
CA VAL A 508 14.06 -33.84 22.64
C VAL A 508 14.84 -32.64 22.15
N SER A 509 14.53 -32.16 20.94
CA SER A 509 15.09 -30.95 20.35
C SER A 509 14.12 -29.80 20.56
N LEU A 510 14.54 -28.78 21.30
CA LEU A 510 13.84 -27.50 21.45
C LEU A 510 14.39 -26.49 20.44
N TYR A 511 13.57 -25.55 20.00
CA TYR A 511 13.99 -24.45 19.14
C TYR A 511 13.85 -23.12 19.89
N ILE A 512 14.93 -22.33 19.86
CA ILE A 512 15.01 -21.03 20.54
C ILE A 512 15.62 -20.00 19.58
N THR A 513 15.46 -18.71 19.91
CA THR A 513 16.20 -17.60 19.32
C THR A 513 16.85 -16.74 20.40
N GLY A 514 17.66 -15.74 20.02
CA GLY A 514 18.25 -14.79 20.96
C GLY A 514 19.39 -15.37 21.82
N ALA A 515 20.08 -16.40 21.33
CA ALA A 515 21.21 -17.02 22.07
C ALA A 515 22.54 -16.29 21.89
N GLY A 516 22.58 -15.17 21.16
CA GLY A 516 23.80 -14.44 20.85
C GLY A 516 24.64 -15.13 19.78
N GLN A 517 25.95 -14.91 19.80
CA GLN A 517 26.89 -15.44 18.81
C GLN A 517 27.11 -16.94 18.90
N THR A 518 27.53 -17.53 17.78
CA THR A 518 27.93 -18.94 17.67
C THR A 518 29.43 -19.10 17.43
N ILE A 519 29.96 -20.29 17.64
CA ILE A 519 31.33 -20.71 17.33
C ILE A 519 31.28 -21.95 16.42
N PRO A 520 31.78 -21.91 15.19
CA PRO A 520 32.23 -20.68 14.50
C PRO A 520 31.09 -19.66 14.31
N PRO A 521 31.44 -18.37 14.11
CA PRO A 521 30.42 -17.36 13.90
C PRO A 521 29.72 -17.60 12.56
N LEU A 522 28.38 -17.41 12.55
CA LEU A 522 27.59 -17.37 11.32
C LEU A 522 27.44 -15.93 10.84
N ALA A 523 27.34 -15.75 9.53
CA ALA A 523 26.97 -14.46 8.95
C ALA A 523 25.44 -14.23 9.04
N ASP A 524 25.04 -12.97 8.92
CA ASP A 524 23.64 -12.57 8.90
C ASP A 524 22.84 -13.28 7.82
N GLY A 525 21.75 -13.92 8.21
CA GLY A 525 20.89 -14.66 7.29
C GLY A 525 21.48 -15.95 6.70
N GLN A 526 22.70 -16.34 7.08
CA GLN A 526 23.33 -17.54 6.56
C GLN A 526 22.57 -18.81 7.00
N LEU A 527 22.36 -19.75 6.08
CA LEU A 527 21.90 -21.09 6.42
C LEU A 527 23.03 -21.89 7.09
N ALA A 528 22.73 -22.55 8.21
CA ALA A 528 23.71 -23.37 8.93
C ALA A 528 24.01 -24.67 8.16
N THR A 529 25.14 -24.73 7.49
CA THR A 529 25.62 -25.92 6.74
C THR A 529 26.53 -26.81 7.55
N ALA A 530 27.05 -26.32 8.69
CA ALA A 530 27.89 -27.02 9.62
C ALA A 530 27.47 -26.71 11.07
N ALA A 531 27.93 -27.52 12.03
CA ALA A 531 27.69 -27.28 13.44
C ALA A 531 28.35 -25.97 13.89
N ALA A 532 27.54 -25.07 14.46
CA ALA A 532 27.97 -23.82 15.08
C ALA A 532 27.31 -23.74 16.45
N ILE A 533 28.07 -23.94 17.52
CA ILE A 533 27.54 -23.98 18.90
C ILE A 533 27.36 -22.57 19.45
N THR A 534 26.46 -22.40 20.41
CA THR A 534 26.29 -21.11 21.10
C THR A 534 27.55 -20.76 21.89
N GLN A 535 27.99 -19.49 21.82
CA GLN A 535 29.13 -19.00 22.60
C GLN A 535 28.83 -18.98 24.10
N LEU A 536 27.61 -18.62 24.44
CA LEU A 536 27.14 -18.60 25.82
C LEU A 536 26.58 -19.96 26.23
N PRO A 537 26.80 -20.40 27.51
CA PRO A 537 26.27 -21.67 27.98
C PRO A 537 24.75 -21.66 28.02
N VAL A 538 24.14 -22.77 27.55
CA VAL A 538 22.70 -23.00 27.62
C VAL A 538 22.38 -24.00 28.70
N THR A 539 21.43 -23.65 29.57
CA THR A 539 20.91 -24.55 30.62
C THR A 539 19.41 -24.75 30.41
N VAL A 540 18.94 -25.96 30.69
CA VAL A 540 17.53 -26.35 30.55
C VAL A 540 17.05 -27.07 31.79
N THR A 541 15.85 -26.75 32.26
CA THR A 541 15.13 -27.58 33.22
C THR A 541 13.83 -28.09 32.65
N ILE A 542 13.46 -29.35 32.96
CA ILE A 542 12.20 -29.98 32.61
C ILE A 542 11.53 -30.43 33.91
N GLY A 543 10.34 -29.95 34.20
CA GLY A 543 9.66 -30.22 35.49
C GLY A 543 10.43 -29.71 36.70
N GLY A 544 11.24 -28.64 36.52
CA GLY A 544 12.12 -28.10 37.57
C GLY A 544 13.43 -28.87 37.78
N ILE A 545 13.67 -29.98 37.08
CA ILE A 545 14.87 -30.80 37.16
C ILE A 545 15.83 -30.41 36.04
N THR A 546 17.12 -30.20 36.34
CA THR A 546 18.14 -29.88 35.33
C THR A 546 18.25 -31.01 34.30
N ALA A 547 18.09 -30.66 33.03
CA ALA A 547 18.16 -31.57 31.88
C ALA A 547 19.56 -31.50 31.26
N PRO A 548 20.22 -32.63 30.98
CA PRO A 548 21.50 -32.65 30.30
C PRO A 548 21.34 -32.10 28.86
N VAL A 549 22.08 -31.03 28.53
CA VAL A 549 22.15 -30.44 27.21
C VAL A 549 23.26 -31.15 26.43
N THR A 550 22.94 -31.78 25.32
CA THR A 550 23.89 -32.51 24.48
C THR A 550 24.34 -31.73 23.24
N TYR A 551 23.55 -30.75 22.83
CA TYR A 551 23.84 -29.82 21.78
C TYR A 551 23.07 -28.52 22.02
N ALA A 552 23.70 -27.39 21.81
CA ALA A 552 23.07 -26.08 21.71
C ALA A 552 23.81 -25.29 20.63
N GLY A 553 23.16 -25.02 19.52
CA GLY A 553 23.81 -24.36 18.39
C GLY A 553 22.84 -24.13 17.23
N ALA A 554 23.37 -23.58 16.15
CA ALA A 554 22.58 -23.28 14.96
C ALA A 554 21.80 -24.52 14.49
N ALA A 555 20.54 -24.35 14.20
CA ALA A 555 19.67 -25.43 13.68
C ALA A 555 20.13 -25.78 12.25
N PRO A 556 20.52 -27.05 11.98
CA PRO A 556 21.08 -27.43 10.68
C PRO A 556 20.12 -27.13 9.53
N THR A 557 20.64 -26.59 8.43
CA THR A 557 19.91 -26.18 7.21
C THR A 557 18.93 -25.02 7.36
N LEU A 558 18.85 -24.44 8.55
CA LEU A 558 17.97 -23.31 8.85
C LEU A 558 18.80 -22.01 8.98
N VAL A 559 18.09 -20.88 8.96
CA VAL A 559 18.74 -19.55 9.01
C VAL A 559 19.46 -19.30 10.32
N SER A 560 20.52 -18.51 10.28
CA SER A 560 21.18 -17.97 11.47
C SER A 560 20.14 -17.30 12.39
N GLY A 561 20.33 -17.46 13.70
CA GLY A 561 19.34 -16.96 14.68
C GLY A 561 18.33 -17.98 15.17
N LEU A 562 18.10 -19.07 14.42
CA LEU A 562 17.37 -20.22 14.94
C LEU A 562 18.35 -21.23 15.55
N ILE A 563 18.22 -21.44 16.84
CA ILE A 563 19.09 -22.31 17.64
C ILE A 563 18.32 -23.56 18.04
N GLN A 564 18.93 -24.72 17.78
CA GLN A 564 18.46 -26.03 18.27
C GLN A 564 19.15 -26.37 19.58
N VAL A 565 18.36 -26.79 20.57
CA VAL A 565 18.85 -27.25 21.88
C VAL A 565 18.40 -28.69 22.10
N ASN A 566 19.33 -29.63 22.06
CA ASN A 566 19.03 -31.04 22.30
C ASN A 566 19.24 -31.37 23.77
N VAL A 567 18.20 -31.85 24.42
CA VAL A 567 18.22 -32.18 25.84
C VAL A 567 17.73 -33.59 26.09
N GLN A 568 18.28 -34.24 27.12
CA GLN A 568 17.75 -35.51 27.59
C GLN A 568 16.71 -35.24 28.67
N VAL A 569 15.54 -35.88 28.55
CA VAL A 569 14.49 -35.77 29.58
C VAL A 569 14.99 -36.46 30.88
N PRO A 570 15.16 -35.71 31.98
CA PRO A 570 15.80 -36.25 33.18
C PRO A 570 14.90 -37.26 33.92
N ALA A 571 15.55 -38.17 34.63
CA ALA A 571 14.84 -39.07 35.56
C ALA A 571 14.22 -38.24 36.72
N GLY A 572 13.04 -38.70 37.18
CA GLY A 572 12.33 -38.05 38.30
C GLY A 572 11.39 -36.92 37.88
N VAL A 573 11.29 -36.60 36.58
CA VAL A 573 10.29 -35.66 36.08
C VAL A 573 8.89 -36.23 36.25
N THR A 574 7.96 -35.47 36.80
CA THR A 574 6.55 -35.83 36.85
C THR A 574 5.96 -35.84 35.43
N VAL A 575 5.53 -37.00 34.99
CA VAL A 575 4.96 -37.15 33.63
C VAL A 575 3.64 -36.41 33.48
N GLY A 576 3.35 -35.93 32.27
CA GLY A 576 2.13 -35.19 31.98
C GLY A 576 2.19 -34.51 30.62
N ASN A 577 1.06 -33.95 30.18
CA ASN A 577 0.94 -33.29 28.87
C ASN A 577 1.44 -31.82 28.87
N ALA A 578 1.75 -31.25 30.05
CA ALA A 578 2.15 -29.86 30.19
C ALA A 578 3.24 -29.72 31.28
N VAL A 579 4.33 -30.44 31.12
CA VAL A 579 5.49 -30.39 32.04
C VAL A 579 6.27 -29.11 31.77
N PRO A 580 6.48 -28.22 32.76
CA PRO A 580 7.17 -26.94 32.56
C PRO A 580 8.59 -27.13 32.04
N VAL A 581 8.97 -26.29 31.08
CA VAL A 581 10.33 -26.17 30.53
C VAL A 581 10.84 -24.78 30.74
N ALA A 582 12.06 -24.65 31.27
CA ALA A 582 12.76 -23.38 31.30
C ALA A 582 14.14 -23.51 30.64
N VAL A 583 14.48 -22.50 29.86
CA VAL A 583 15.79 -22.36 29.20
C VAL A 583 16.44 -21.07 29.65
N SER A 584 17.75 -21.09 29.90
CA SER A 584 18.51 -19.85 30.00
C SER A 584 19.80 -19.91 29.21
N VAL A 585 20.23 -18.76 28.71
CA VAL A 585 21.46 -18.58 27.91
C VAL A 585 22.35 -17.54 28.61
N GLY A 586 23.56 -17.95 28.94
CA GLY A 586 24.45 -17.05 29.69
C GLY A 586 23.89 -16.59 31.05
N GLY A 587 22.99 -17.37 31.65
CA GLY A 587 22.27 -17.00 32.87
C GLY A 587 21.03 -16.12 32.66
N ILE A 588 20.74 -15.67 31.45
CA ILE A 588 19.54 -14.88 31.08
C ILE A 588 18.40 -15.85 30.77
N PRO A 589 17.27 -15.81 31.53
CA PRO A 589 16.15 -16.73 31.30
C PRO A 589 15.32 -16.35 30.07
N ALA A 590 14.80 -17.37 29.37
CA ALA A 590 13.73 -17.21 28.39
C ALA A 590 12.38 -16.98 29.11
N GLN A 591 11.31 -16.74 28.31
CA GLN A 591 9.96 -16.60 28.84
C GLN A 591 9.50 -17.85 29.64
N THR A 592 8.58 -17.62 30.56
CA THR A 592 7.93 -18.69 31.36
C THR A 592 6.66 -19.21 30.68
N GLY A 593 6.07 -20.28 31.21
CA GLY A 593 4.81 -20.84 30.73
C GLY A 593 4.96 -21.76 29.53
N VAL A 594 6.18 -22.13 29.13
CA VAL A 594 6.46 -23.12 28.08
C VAL A 594 6.45 -24.52 28.67
N THR A 595 5.89 -25.50 27.94
CA THR A 595 5.68 -26.86 28.43
C THR A 595 6.09 -27.92 27.39
N LEU A 596 6.33 -29.16 27.88
CA LEU A 596 6.48 -30.37 27.08
C LEU A 596 5.50 -31.46 27.53
N ALA A 597 5.08 -32.30 26.60
CA ALA A 597 4.44 -33.58 26.97
C ALA A 597 5.52 -34.60 27.27
N VAL A 598 5.46 -35.24 28.46
CA VAL A 598 6.42 -36.24 28.92
C VAL A 598 5.69 -37.49 29.40
N ALA A 599 6.19 -38.67 29.00
CA ALA A 599 5.74 -40.00 29.45
C ALA A 599 6.91 -40.82 30.04
N ASN A 600 6.57 -41.92 30.68
CA ASN A 600 7.55 -42.89 31.19
C ASN A 600 8.34 -43.61 30.11
#